data_c41f88021b723132bb840aa118a9554b
#
_entry.id   c41f88021b723132bb840aa118a9554b
#
_cell.length_a   1.000
_cell.length_b   1.000
_cell.length_c   1.000
_cell.angle_alpha   90.00
_cell.angle_beta   90.00
_cell.angle_gamma   90.00
#
_symmetry.space_group_name_H-M   'P 1'
#
loop_
_entity.id
_entity.type
_entity.pdbx_description
1 polymer ?
#
loop_
_entity_poly.entity_id
_entity_poly.type
_entity_poly.pdbx_seq_one_letter_code
_entity_poly.pdbx_strand_id
1 'polypeptide(L)' 'MKMIRAFIRPEKEQEVVLALEGAGFPSLTKMPVFGRGKQKGLQVGPVHYDELPKTLIMTVVNTEDVEKVVKIISDKAR' A
#
# COMPACT_ATOMS: atom_id res chain seq x y z
N MET A 1 19.00 -4.46 -6.06
CA MET A 1 17.88 -3.54 -5.80
C MET A 1 16.55 -4.22 -6.03
N LYS A 2 15.58 -3.89 -5.22
CA LYS A 2 14.23 -4.45 -5.31
C LYS A 2 13.21 -3.34 -5.34
N MET A 3 12.15 -3.54 -6.11
CA MET A 3 11.01 -2.62 -6.11
C MET A 3 9.93 -3.16 -5.19
N ILE A 4 9.46 -2.31 -4.30
CA ILE A 4 8.34 -2.62 -3.41
C ILE A 4 7.13 -1.86 -3.93
N ARG A 5 6.02 -2.58 -4.09
CA ARG A 5 4.73 -1.99 -4.43
C ARG A 5 3.76 -2.29 -3.31
N ALA A 6 3.09 -1.28 -2.83
CA ALA A 6 2.14 -1.46 -1.75
C ALA A 6 0.85 -0.74 -2.09
N PHE A 7 -0.27 -1.45 -1.96
CA PHE A 7 -1.60 -0.88 -2.11
C PHE A 7 -2.15 -0.62 -0.72
N ILE A 8 -2.32 0.64 -0.39
CA ILE A 8 -2.77 1.02 0.95
C ILE A 8 -4.05 1.85 0.86
N ARG A 9 -4.74 1.98 1.98
CA ARG A 9 -5.90 2.86 2.05
C ARG A 9 -5.44 4.31 1.94
N PRO A 10 -6.18 5.16 1.22
CA PRO A 10 -5.78 6.56 1.06
C PRO A 10 -5.58 7.31 2.37
N GLU A 11 -6.41 7.00 3.38
CA GLU A 11 -6.30 7.66 4.68
C GLU A 11 -5.03 7.30 5.44
N LYS A 12 -4.33 6.25 5.02
CA LYS A 12 -3.05 5.84 5.64
C LYS A 12 -1.83 6.35 4.89
N GLU A 13 -2.04 6.96 3.74
CA GLU A 13 -0.95 7.40 2.87
C GLU A 13 0.06 8.29 3.59
N GLN A 14 -0.41 9.31 4.28
CA GLN A 14 0.48 10.26 4.94
C GLN A 14 1.29 9.60 6.05
N GLU A 15 0.67 8.74 6.85
CA GLU A 15 1.37 8.02 7.91
C GLU A 15 2.50 7.16 7.36
N VAL A 16 2.21 6.44 6.26
CA VAL A 16 3.20 5.56 5.64
C VAL A 16 4.36 6.40 5.05
N VAL A 17 4.04 7.45 4.33
CA VAL A 17 5.06 8.31 3.70
C VAL A 17 5.97 8.94 4.76
N LEU A 18 5.37 9.47 5.82
CA LEU A 18 6.17 10.10 6.90
C LEU A 18 7.04 9.08 7.62
N ALA A 19 6.53 7.88 7.84
CA ALA A 19 7.30 6.84 8.50
C ALA A 19 8.49 6.38 7.64
N LEU A 20 8.29 6.24 6.34
CA LEU A 20 9.37 5.88 5.42
C LEU A 20 10.42 6.99 5.35
N GLU A 21 9.98 8.23 5.28
CA GLU A 21 10.89 9.38 5.27
C GLU A 21 11.72 9.41 6.54
N GLY A 22 11.09 9.26 7.70
CA GLY A 22 11.78 9.25 8.99
C GLY A 22 12.76 8.11 9.16
N ALA A 23 12.54 7.01 8.45
CA ALA A 23 13.42 5.83 8.50
C ALA A 23 14.55 5.89 7.46
N GLY A 24 14.63 6.95 6.68
CA GLY A 24 15.68 7.11 5.70
C GLY A 24 15.32 6.64 4.29
N PHE A 25 14.04 6.49 4.00
CA PHE A 25 13.55 6.06 2.68
C PHE A 25 12.59 7.10 2.09
N PRO A 26 13.07 8.32 1.80
CA PRO A 26 12.18 9.39 1.33
C PRO A 26 11.79 9.27 -0.14
N SER A 27 12.54 8.52 -0.93
CA SER A 27 12.28 8.44 -2.38
C SER A 27 11.23 7.41 -2.68
N LEU A 28 10.08 7.86 -3.14
CA LEU A 28 9.00 6.97 -3.54
C LEU A 28 8.13 7.65 -4.59
N THR A 29 7.36 6.84 -5.29
CA THR A 29 6.33 7.31 -6.21
C THR A 29 5.00 6.84 -5.67
N LYS A 30 4.01 7.70 -5.69
CA LYS A 30 2.66 7.33 -5.27
C LYS A 30 1.67 7.77 -6.32
N MET A 31 0.61 7.00 -6.46
CA MET A 31 -0.47 7.35 -7.37
C MET A 31 -1.80 6.79 -6.86
N PRO A 32 -2.89 7.50 -7.12
CA PRO A 32 -4.21 6.97 -6.80
C PRO A 32 -4.57 5.87 -7.79
N VAL A 33 -5.13 4.80 -7.28
CA VAL A 33 -5.60 3.68 -8.11
C VAL A 33 -6.93 3.21 -7.57
N PHE A 34 -7.65 2.44 -8.37
CA PHE A 34 -8.87 1.78 -7.92
C PHE A 34 -8.65 0.29 -7.89
N GLY A 35 -8.84 -0.29 -6.72
CA GLY A 35 -8.80 -1.73 -6.54
C GLY A 35 -10.21 -2.29 -6.62
N ARG A 36 -10.31 -3.51 -7.09
CA ARG A 36 -11.59 -4.21 -7.11
C ARG A 36 -11.49 -5.41 -6.18
N GLY A 37 -12.40 -5.48 -5.23
CA GLY A 37 -12.45 -6.57 -4.29
C GLY A 37 -13.85 -7.16 -4.21
N LYS A 38 -13.92 -8.42 -3.82
CA LYS A 38 -15.20 -9.08 -3.60
C LYS A 38 -15.89 -8.44 -2.41
N GLN A 39 -17.16 -8.10 -2.56
CA GLN A 39 -17.94 -7.51 -1.49
C GLN A 39 -18.03 -8.49 -0.33
N LYS A 40 -17.86 -7.99 0.88
CA LYS A 40 -17.96 -8.79 2.09
C LYS A 40 -19.40 -9.15 2.38
N GLY A 41 -19.61 -10.31 2.97
CA GLY A 41 -20.90 -10.80 3.39
C GLY A 41 -21.41 -11.91 2.48
N LEU A 42 -22.56 -12.45 2.86
CA LEU A 42 -23.19 -13.52 2.10
C LEU A 42 -23.84 -12.94 0.85
N GLN A 43 -23.48 -13.48 -0.28
CA GLN A 43 -24.04 -13.09 -1.56
C GLN A 43 -24.87 -14.25 -2.12
N VAL A 44 -26.08 -13.94 -2.56
CA VAL A 44 -26.93 -14.88 -3.28
C VAL A 44 -27.16 -14.29 -4.65
N GLY A 45 -26.80 -15.04 -5.70
CA GLY A 45 -26.87 -14.56 -7.07
C GLY A 45 -25.52 -14.06 -7.57
N PRO A 46 -25.48 -13.13 -8.54
CA PRO A 46 -24.22 -12.66 -9.10
C PRO A 46 -23.32 -12.05 -8.03
N VAL A 47 -22.02 -12.33 -8.13
CA VAL A 47 -21.03 -11.75 -7.22
C VAL A 47 -20.80 -10.31 -7.64
N HIS A 48 -20.84 -9.41 -6.66
CA HIS A 48 -20.57 -8.00 -6.87
C HIS A 48 -19.16 -7.65 -6.40
N TYR A 49 -18.50 -6.81 -7.17
CA TYR A 49 -17.18 -6.28 -6.83
C TYR A 49 -17.28 -4.77 -6.74
N ASP A 50 -16.79 -4.24 -5.63
CA ASP A 50 -16.72 -2.79 -5.44
C ASP A 50 -15.38 -2.28 -5.91
N GLU A 51 -15.38 -1.14 -6.56
CA GLU A 51 -14.15 -0.42 -6.87
C GLU A 51 -13.84 0.51 -5.70
N LEU A 52 -12.71 0.26 -5.05
CA LEU A 52 -12.29 1.00 -3.88
C LEU A 52 -11.07 1.84 -4.20
N PRO A 53 -11.05 3.10 -3.77
CA PRO A 53 -9.86 3.91 -3.94
C PRO A 53 -8.72 3.37 -3.07
N LYS A 54 -7.54 3.31 -3.66
CA LYS A 54 -6.32 2.89 -2.99
C LYS A 54 -5.20 3.83 -3.41
N THR A 55 -4.16 3.87 -2.62
CA THR A 55 -2.93 4.53 -3.00
C THR A 55 -1.87 3.47 -3.27
N LEU A 56 -1.29 3.52 -4.45
CA LEU A 56 -0.15 2.66 -4.78
C LEU A 56 1.12 3.41 -4.44
N ILE A 57 1.92 2.81 -3.58
CA ILE A 57 3.24 3.34 -3.25
C ILE A 57 4.28 2.42 -3.87
N MET A 58 5.21 3.01 -4.61
CA MET A 58 6.32 2.27 -5.21
C MET A 58 7.63 2.86 -4.74
N THR A 59 8.53 2.02 -4.29
CA THR A 59 9.87 2.46 -3.90
C THR A 59 10.89 1.39 -4.26
N VAL A 60 12.08 1.83 -4.64
CA VAL A 60 13.18 0.93 -4.95
C VAL A 60 14.19 1.04 -3.83
N VAL A 61 14.52 -0.09 -3.24
CA VAL A 61 15.44 -0.15 -2.10
C VAL A 61 16.48 -1.22 -2.32
N ASN A 62 17.54 -1.17 -1.52
CA ASN A 62 18.54 -2.24 -1.52
C ASN A 62 17.91 -3.52 -0.97
N THR A 63 18.42 -4.65 -1.44
CA THR A 63 17.87 -5.95 -1.04
C THR A 63 17.84 -6.12 0.48
N GLU A 64 18.87 -5.64 1.18
CA GLU A 64 18.93 -5.77 2.64
C GLU A 64 17.93 -4.89 3.37
N ASP A 65 17.32 -3.91 2.71
CA ASP A 65 16.35 -3.02 3.33
C ASP A 65 14.90 -3.44 3.10
N VAL A 66 14.65 -4.46 2.29
CA VAL A 66 13.29 -4.88 1.93
C VAL A 66 12.44 -5.20 3.15
N GLU A 67 12.95 -6.03 4.06
CA GLU A 67 12.16 -6.43 5.23
C GLU A 67 11.81 -5.24 6.11
N LYS A 68 12.76 -4.33 6.29
CA LYS A 68 12.55 -3.13 7.09
C LYS A 68 11.47 -2.25 6.49
N VAL A 69 11.53 -2.01 5.19
CA VAL A 69 10.54 -1.17 4.51
C VAL A 69 9.16 -1.81 4.52
N VAL A 70 9.08 -3.11 4.22
CA VAL A 70 7.82 -3.84 4.25
C VAL A 70 7.19 -3.79 5.64
N LYS A 71 7.98 -3.93 6.69
CA LYS A 71 7.48 -3.85 8.06
C LYS A 71 6.93 -2.46 8.37
N ILE A 72 7.63 -1.41 7.97
CA ILE A 72 7.16 -0.04 8.19
C ILE A 72 5.80 0.18 7.51
N ILE A 73 5.70 -0.20 6.24
CA ILE A 73 4.46 -0.04 5.49
C ILE A 73 3.33 -0.83 6.15
N SER A 74 3.60 -2.08 6.48
CA SER A 74 2.60 -2.96 7.10
C SER A 74 2.10 -2.41 8.44
N ASP A 75 3.01 -1.92 9.28
CA ASP A 75 2.64 -1.39 10.59
C ASP A 75 1.82 -0.11 10.49
N LYS A 76 2.15 0.77 9.55
CA LYS A 76 1.49 2.07 9.43
C LYS A 76 0.21 2.03 8.59
N ALA A 77 0.09 1.03 7.73
CA ALA A 77 -1.08 0.92 6.86
C ALA A 77 -2.25 0.15 7.48
N ARG A 78 -2.07 -0.36 8.66
CA ARG A 78 -3.14 -1.09 9.38
C ARG A 78 -4.26 -0.17 9.84
#